data_d0127829a67bc42a53c2d62dfd01a81b
#
_entry.id   d0127829a67bc42a53c2d62dfd01a81b
#
_cell.length_a   1.000
_cell.length_b   1.000
_cell.length_c   1.000
_cell.angle_alpha   90.00
_cell.angle_beta   90.00
_cell.angle_gamma   90.00
#
_symmetry.space_group_name_H-M   'P 1'
#
loop_
_entity.id
_entity.type
_entity.pdbx_description
1 polymer ?
#
loop_
_entity_poly.entity_id
_entity_poly.type
_entity_poly.pdbx_seq_one_letter_code
_entity_poly.pdbx_strand_id
1 'polypeptide(L)'
;MDKIHAMQLFVRVAELESFSRAAETLTLPKGSVSRQIQALENRLGTQLLHRTTRRVSLTQDGMVYYERAKDLLANLDELDGMFQHDPSSISGRLRVDMPVGVARNLVIPKLPTFLQQYPGIELELSSSDRLVDVIREGFDCVVRVGTLKDSGLIARPLGKLSVINCASPDYLARFGYPETLDDLGSHAVIHYAAMLGTRPQGFEFYNGSTTQWIKTGGVLTVNSTETYQAACLAGLGIIQVPRVGVRDSLRAKKLIEILPQYRAEPMPVSLIYPHRRNLSRRVHLFMEWLTELTKAYVD
;
A
#
# COMPACT_ATOMS: atom_id res chain seq x y z
N MET A 1 -37.57 -11.65 2.44
CA MET A 1 -36.76 -10.54 3.05
C MET A 1 -35.80 -10.08 2.00
N ASP A 2 -35.80 -8.81 1.69
CA ASP A 2 -34.80 -8.20 0.81
C ASP A 2 -33.40 -8.27 1.47
N LYS A 3 -32.45 -8.89 0.75
CA LYS A 3 -31.09 -9.10 1.27
C LYS A 3 -30.35 -7.79 1.44
N ILE A 4 -30.52 -6.88 0.50
CA ILE A 4 -29.84 -5.57 0.49
C ILE A 4 -30.34 -4.75 1.66
N HIS A 5 -31.67 -4.67 1.84
CA HIS A 5 -32.24 -3.95 2.96
C HIS A 5 -31.80 -4.54 4.33
N ALA A 6 -31.71 -5.87 4.44
CA ALA A 6 -31.17 -6.48 5.68
C ALA A 6 -29.70 -6.17 5.96
N MET A 7 -28.86 -6.07 4.91
CA MET A 7 -27.48 -5.63 5.03
C MET A 7 -27.41 -4.16 5.47
N GLN A 8 -28.20 -3.27 4.86
CA GLN A 8 -28.25 -1.86 5.24
C GLN A 8 -28.67 -1.69 6.72
N LEU A 9 -29.69 -2.41 7.16
CA LEU A 9 -30.12 -2.43 8.56
C LEU A 9 -29.02 -2.89 9.50
N PHE A 10 -28.34 -3.98 9.15
CA PHE A 10 -27.24 -4.52 9.97
C PHE A 10 -26.09 -3.54 10.07
N VAL A 11 -25.61 -2.98 8.95
CA VAL A 11 -24.56 -1.97 8.92
C VAL A 11 -24.93 -0.77 9.79
N ARG A 12 -26.17 -0.26 9.67
CA ARG A 12 -26.62 0.88 10.44
C ARG A 12 -26.70 0.61 11.95
N VAL A 13 -27.14 -0.59 12.36
CA VAL A 13 -27.13 -0.98 13.77
C VAL A 13 -25.72 -1.11 14.32
N ALA A 14 -24.79 -1.66 13.53
CA ALA A 14 -23.38 -1.80 13.90
C ALA A 14 -22.71 -0.42 14.09
N GLU A 15 -22.93 0.52 13.18
CA GLU A 15 -22.37 1.89 13.26
C GLU A 15 -22.89 2.68 14.46
N LEU A 16 -24.17 2.54 14.77
CA LEU A 16 -24.80 3.28 15.85
C LEU A 16 -24.72 2.55 17.21
N GLU A 17 -24.24 1.30 17.22
CA GLU A 17 -24.24 0.41 18.41
C GLU A 17 -25.61 0.34 19.12
N SER A 18 -26.69 0.57 18.35
CA SER A 18 -28.04 0.73 18.91
C SER A 18 -29.16 0.40 17.91
N PHE A 19 -30.00 -0.56 18.26
CA PHE A 19 -31.20 -0.87 17.50
C PHE A 19 -32.21 0.28 17.47
N SER A 20 -32.34 1.04 18.56
CA SER A 20 -33.30 2.15 18.64
C SER A 20 -32.88 3.29 17.73
N ARG A 21 -31.62 3.72 17.82
CA ARG A 21 -31.09 4.80 16.99
C ARG A 21 -31.10 4.43 15.50
N ALA A 22 -30.78 3.17 15.17
CA ALA A 22 -30.87 2.69 13.79
C ALA A 22 -32.32 2.70 13.26
N ALA A 23 -33.28 2.29 14.08
CA ALA A 23 -34.70 2.32 13.73
C ALA A 23 -35.18 3.76 13.49
N GLU A 24 -34.78 4.72 14.33
CA GLU A 24 -35.12 6.15 14.19
C GLU A 24 -34.55 6.72 12.88
N THR A 25 -33.25 6.48 12.61
CA THR A 25 -32.59 6.99 11.37
C THR A 25 -33.18 6.41 10.11
N LEU A 26 -33.71 5.20 10.16
CA LEU A 26 -34.30 4.53 8.99
C LEU A 26 -35.82 4.64 8.95
N THR A 27 -36.43 5.38 9.89
CA THR A 27 -37.86 5.59 10.00
C THR A 27 -38.65 4.26 10.08
N LEU A 28 -38.11 3.28 10.82
CA LEU A 28 -38.67 1.95 10.99
C LEU A 28 -39.07 1.64 12.43
N PRO A 29 -40.06 0.79 12.69
CA PRO A 29 -40.32 0.32 14.04
C PRO A 29 -39.15 -0.51 14.58
N LYS A 30 -38.70 -0.24 15.83
CA LYS A 30 -37.58 -0.94 16.51
C LYS A 30 -37.74 -2.47 16.46
N GLY A 31 -38.93 -3.00 16.66
CA GLY A 31 -39.20 -4.44 16.60
C GLY A 31 -39.03 -5.03 15.19
N SER A 32 -39.19 -4.23 14.15
CA SER A 32 -38.97 -4.64 12.76
C SER A 32 -37.48 -4.81 12.48
N VAL A 33 -36.65 -3.84 12.92
CA VAL A 33 -35.17 -3.89 12.75
C VAL A 33 -34.62 -5.13 13.44
N SER A 34 -35.03 -5.38 14.71
CA SER A 34 -34.54 -6.53 15.47
C SER A 34 -34.91 -7.86 14.80
N ARG A 35 -36.17 -8.00 14.32
CA ARG A 35 -36.61 -9.21 13.63
C ARG A 35 -35.88 -9.45 12.31
N GLN A 36 -35.60 -8.38 11.55
CA GLN A 36 -34.91 -8.51 10.27
C GLN A 36 -33.45 -8.92 10.44
N ILE A 37 -32.78 -8.39 11.46
CA ILE A 37 -31.38 -8.81 11.81
C ILE A 37 -31.40 -10.25 12.30
N GLN A 38 -32.31 -10.64 13.17
CA GLN A 38 -32.47 -12.03 13.60
C GLN A 38 -32.67 -12.99 12.41
N ALA A 39 -33.50 -12.60 11.44
CA ALA A 39 -33.71 -13.40 10.24
C ALA A 39 -32.46 -13.45 9.35
N LEU A 40 -31.63 -12.40 9.34
CA LEU A 40 -30.33 -12.38 8.67
C LEU A 40 -29.36 -13.37 9.34
N GLU A 41 -29.20 -13.29 10.66
CA GLU A 41 -28.36 -14.18 11.47
C GLU A 41 -28.78 -15.65 11.31
N ASN A 42 -30.07 -15.94 11.40
CA ASN A 42 -30.63 -17.29 11.17
C ASN A 42 -30.31 -17.85 9.78
N ARG A 43 -30.38 -17.01 8.76
CA ARG A 43 -30.07 -17.42 7.37
C ARG A 43 -28.57 -17.69 7.19
N LEU A 44 -27.71 -16.93 7.87
CA LEU A 44 -26.26 -17.09 7.80
C LEU A 44 -25.76 -18.22 8.71
N GLY A 45 -26.58 -18.68 9.66
CA GLY A 45 -26.22 -19.70 10.62
C GLY A 45 -25.24 -19.23 11.70
N THR A 46 -25.08 -17.91 11.86
CA THR A 46 -24.17 -17.33 12.85
C THR A 46 -24.73 -16.05 13.44
N GLN A 47 -24.32 -15.71 14.66
CA GLN A 47 -24.62 -14.44 15.30
C GLN A 47 -23.62 -13.38 14.82
N LEU A 48 -24.16 -12.25 14.35
CA LEU A 48 -23.36 -11.10 13.93
C LEU A 48 -23.21 -10.05 15.01
N LEU A 49 -24.16 -10.01 15.96
CA LEU A 49 -24.21 -9.02 17.03
C LEU A 49 -24.27 -9.67 18.43
N HIS A 50 -23.43 -9.21 19.32
CA HIS A 50 -23.60 -9.40 20.74
C HIS A 50 -24.65 -8.42 21.24
N ARG A 51 -25.74 -8.93 21.86
CA ARG A 51 -26.86 -8.14 22.37
C ARG A 51 -26.88 -8.21 23.88
N THR A 52 -26.60 -7.11 24.52
CA THR A 52 -26.90 -6.94 25.95
C THR A 52 -27.98 -5.88 26.11
N THR A 53 -28.59 -5.78 27.27
CA THR A 53 -29.60 -4.75 27.55
C THR A 53 -29.04 -3.33 27.49
N ARG A 54 -27.70 -3.16 27.53
CA ARG A 54 -27.01 -1.86 27.58
C ARG A 54 -26.16 -1.56 26.37
N ARG A 55 -25.74 -2.57 25.61
CA ARG A 55 -24.81 -2.39 24.49
C ARG A 55 -25.04 -3.40 23.37
N VAL A 56 -24.82 -2.95 22.13
CA VAL A 56 -24.73 -3.76 20.94
C VAL A 56 -23.30 -3.67 20.42
N SER A 57 -22.68 -4.79 20.13
CA SER A 57 -21.33 -4.85 19.52
C SER A 57 -21.26 -5.98 18.52
N LEU A 58 -20.35 -5.88 17.57
CA LEU A 58 -20.08 -6.91 16.57
C LEU A 58 -19.46 -8.16 17.22
N THR A 59 -19.84 -9.35 16.75
CA THR A 59 -19.09 -10.59 16.93
C THR A 59 -17.89 -10.60 15.98
N GLN A 60 -17.01 -11.59 16.06
CA GLN A 60 -15.92 -11.78 15.11
C GLN A 60 -16.48 -11.99 13.68
N ASP A 61 -17.49 -12.86 13.53
CA ASP A 61 -18.19 -13.08 12.25
C ASP A 61 -18.93 -11.82 11.81
N GLY A 62 -19.53 -11.09 12.77
CA GLY A 62 -20.18 -9.82 12.54
C GLY A 62 -19.25 -8.76 11.98
N MET A 63 -18.01 -8.70 12.46
CA MET A 63 -16.99 -7.77 11.94
C MET A 63 -16.65 -8.09 10.48
N VAL A 64 -16.39 -9.37 10.17
CA VAL A 64 -16.14 -9.82 8.80
C VAL A 64 -17.32 -9.53 7.87
N TYR A 65 -18.53 -9.81 8.34
CA TYR A 65 -19.74 -9.56 7.55
C TYR A 65 -19.99 -8.05 7.36
N TYR A 66 -19.74 -7.23 8.39
CA TYR A 66 -19.89 -5.78 8.33
C TYR A 66 -19.01 -5.17 7.25
N GLU A 67 -17.74 -5.53 7.22
CA GLU A 67 -16.80 -5.04 6.21
C GLU A 67 -17.23 -5.41 4.78
N ARG A 68 -17.63 -6.68 4.59
CA ARG A 68 -18.11 -7.16 3.28
C ARG A 68 -19.43 -6.54 2.85
N ALA A 69 -20.34 -6.31 3.80
CA ALA A 69 -21.61 -5.67 3.55
C ALA A 69 -21.44 -4.20 3.14
N LYS A 70 -20.57 -3.45 3.82
CA LYS A 70 -20.22 -2.06 3.43
C LYS A 70 -19.69 -1.99 2.00
N ASP A 71 -18.75 -2.87 1.64
CA ASP A 71 -18.20 -2.92 0.29
C ASP A 71 -19.28 -3.18 -0.77
N LEU A 72 -20.17 -4.13 -0.49
CA LEU A 72 -21.26 -4.48 -1.41
C LEU A 72 -22.27 -3.34 -1.58
N LEU A 73 -22.66 -2.69 -0.48
CA LEU A 73 -23.60 -1.57 -0.50
C LEU A 73 -23.00 -0.38 -1.25
N ALA A 74 -21.72 -0.05 -1.02
CA ALA A 74 -21.02 0.99 -1.77
C ALA A 74 -20.95 0.69 -3.28
N ASN A 75 -20.79 -0.59 -3.67
CA ASN A 75 -20.82 -0.98 -5.08
C ASN A 75 -22.23 -0.86 -5.69
N LEU A 76 -23.29 -1.06 -4.90
CA LEU A 76 -24.69 -0.82 -5.34
C LEU A 76 -24.94 0.68 -5.54
N ASP A 77 -24.53 1.50 -4.58
CA ASP A 77 -24.66 2.97 -4.70
C ASP A 77 -23.89 3.49 -5.92
N GLU A 78 -22.72 2.89 -6.22
CA GLU A 78 -21.96 3.19 -7.42
C GLU A 78 -22.69 2.82 -8.72
N LEU A 79 -23.42 1.69 -8.73
CA LEU A 79 -24.26 1.29 -9.87
C LEU A 79 -25.40 2.31 -10.11
N ASP A 80 -26.05 2.75 -9.05
CA ASP A 80 -27.12 3.74 -9.12
C ASP A 80 -26.59 5.13 -9.56
N GLY A 81 -25.35 5.44 -9.14
CA GLY A 81 -24.64 6.67 -9.54
C GLY A 81 -23.88 6.61 -10.87
N MET A 82 -23.89 5.46 -11.59
CA MET A 82 -23.04 5.23 -12.76
C MET A 82 -23.23 6.25 -13.89
N PHE A 83 -24.44 6.82 -14.01
CA PHE A 83 -24.78 7.84 -15.01
C PHE A 83 -24.70 9.27 -14.46
N GLN A 84 -24.36 9.44 -13.17
CA GLN A 84 -24.18 10.74 -12.55
C GLN A 84 -22.70 11.14 -12.68
N HIS A 85 -22.43 12.35 -13.18
CA HIS A 85 -21.07 12.86 -13.41
C HIS A 85 -20.51 13.64 -12.21
N ASP A 86 -21.20 13.60 -11.07
CA ASP A 86 -20.79 14.34 -9.88
C ASP A 86 -19.68 13.57 -9.12
N PRO A 87 -18.48 14.16 -8.92
CA PRO A 87 -17.42 13.58 -8.11
C PRO A 87 -17.86 13.27 -6.67
N SER A 88 -18.80 14.05 -6.10
CA SER A 88 -19.30 13.85 -4.74
C SER A 88 -20.14 12.57 -4.59
N SER A 89 -20.65 12.01 -5.68
CA SER A 89 -21.40 10.74 -5.69
C SER A 89 -20.49 9.50 -5.52
N ILE A 90 -19.16 9.68 -5.63
CA ILE A 90 -18.21 8.59 -5.53
C ILE A 90 -17.86 8.36 -4.08
N SER A 91 -18.24 7.21 -3.57
CA SER A 91 -18.07 6.87 -2.16
C SER A 91 -17.63 5.42 -1.96
N GLY A 92 -17.27 5.12 -0.73
CA GLY A 92 -16.92 3.78 -0.27
C GLY A 92 -15.45 3.59 0.03
N ARG A 93 -15.15 2.40 0.55
CA ARG A 93 -13.81 2.02 0.98
C ARG A 93 -12.91 1.69 -0.21
N LEU A 94 -11.68 2.19 -0.15
CA LEU A 94 -10.61 1.94 -1.11
C LEU A 94 -9.39 1.42 -0.35
N ARG A 95 -8.98 0.18 -0.59
CA ARG A 95 -7.84 -0.46 0.08
C ARG A 95 -6.64 -0.56 -0.83
N VAL A 96 -5.56 0.09 -0.45
CA VAL A 96 -4.33 0.17 -1.26
C VAL A 96 -3.13 -0.24 -0.43
N ASP A 97 -2.17 -0.94 -1.05
CA ASP A 97 -0.86 -1.17 -0.46
C ASP A 97 0.25 -0.64 -1.37
N MET A 98 1.29 -0.09 -0.77
CA MET A 98 2.45 0.42 -1.51
C MET A 98 3.71 0.46 -0.63
N PRO A 99 4.93 0.49 -1.23
CA PRO A 99 6.16 0.64 -0.47
C PRO A 99 6.15 1.92 0.37
N VAL A 100 6.77 1.85 1.56
CA VAL A 100 6.84 2.97 2.52
C VAL A 100 7.36 4.26 1.86
N GLY A 101 8.41 4.15 1.04
CA GLY A 101 8.99 5.29 0.33
C GLY A 101 8.03 5.94 -0.67
N VAL A 102 7.19 5.17 -1.36
CA VAL A 102 6.16 5.67 -2.29
C VAL A 102 5.05 6.37 -1.51
N ALA A 103 4.55 5.74 -0.47
CA ALA A 103 3.52 6.33 0.39
C ALA A 103 3.97 7.68 0.96
N ARG A 104 5.12 7.70 1.65
CA ARG A 104 5.62 8.88 2.36
C ARG A 104 6.00 10.03 1.43
N ASN A 105 6.74 9.74 0.35
CA ASN A 105 7.37 10.78 -0.45
C ASN A 105 6.52 11.24 -1.65
N LEU A 106 5.57 10.42 -2.08
CA LEU A 106 4.74 10.72 -3.26
C LEU A 106 3.27 10.88 -2.92
N VAL A 107 2.65 9.86 -2.31
CA VAL A 107 1.20 9.78 -2.18
C VAL A 107 0.68 10.68 -1.06
N ILE A 108 1.17 10.53 0.16
CA ILE A 108 0.69 11.28 1.34
C ILE A 108 0.75 12.80 1.15
N PRO A 109 1.82 13.40 0.58
CA PRO A 109 1.86 14.86 0.38
C PRO A 109 0.81 15.40 -0.59
N LYS A 110 0.26 14.56 -1.47
CA LYS A 110 -0.74 14.93 -2.49
C LYS A 110 -2.14 14.41 -2.18
N LEU A 111 -2.25 13.51 -1.21
CA LEU A 111 -3.50 12.87 -0.82
C LEU A 111 -4.60 13.86 -0.37
N PRO A 112 -4.29 14.97 0.36
CA PRO A 112 -5.32 15.91 0.76
C PRO A 112 -6.14 16.47 -0.41
N THR A 113 -5.50 16.76 -1.55
CA THR A 113 -6.18 17.25 -2.75
C THR A 113 -7.12 16.20 -3.35
N PHE A 114 -6.70 14.93 -3.35
CA PHE A 114 -7.53 13.82 -3.82
C PHE A 114 -8.76 13.61 -2.93
N LEU A 115 -8.58 13.56 -1.61
CA LEU A 115 -9.69 13.38 -0.66
C LEU A 115 -10.64 14.57 -0.61
N GLN A 116 -10.15 15.78 -0.86
CA GLN A 116 -11.01 16.96 -1.00
C GLN A 116 -11.88 16.89 -2.26
N GLN A 117 -11.36 16.34 -3.35
CA GLN A 117 -12.11 16.15 -4.59
C GLN A 117 -13.13 15.00 -4.48
N TYR A 118 -12.84 13.98 -3.68
CA TYR A 118 -13.67 12.77 -3.50
C TYR A 118 -13.94 12.52 -2.02
N PRO A 119 -14.77 13.35 -1.35
CA PRO A 119 -14.96 13.31 0.10
C PRO A 119 -15.68 12.06 0.61
N GLY A 120 -16.34 11.31 -0.27
CA GLY A 120 -16.99 10.04 0.06
C GLY A 120 -16.05 8.81 0.05
N ILE A 121 -14.78 8.97 -0.34
CA ILE A 121 -13.82 7.87 -0.36
C ILE A 121 -13.19 7.69 1.03
N GLU A 122 -13.31 6.49 1.59
CA GLU A 122 -12.60 6.04 2.79
C GLU A 122 -11.34 5.27 2.36
N LEU A 123 -10.17 5.92 2.39
CA LEU A 123 -8.91 5.30 1.97
C LEU A 123 -8.25 4.54 3.13
N GLU A 124 -8.05 3.24 2.95
CA GLU A 124 -7.19 2.39 3.79
C GLU A 124 -5.86 2.19 3.08
N LEU A 125 -4.82 2.86 3.56
CA LEU A 125 -3.48 2.78 3.01
C LEU A 125 -2.59 1.90 3.87
N SER A 126 -2.28 0.72 3.37
CA SER A 126 -1.21 -0.12 3.89
C SER A 126 0.12 0.32 3.30
N SER A 127 1.15 0.37 4.12
CA SER A 127 2.48 0.81 3.70
C SER A 127 3.52 -0.15 4.25
N SER A 128 4.00 -1.05 3.39
CA SER A 128 4.99 -2.06 3.78
C SER A 128 5.88 -2.47 2.61
N ASP A 129 7.12 -2.89 2.94
CA ASP A 129 8.07 -3.41 1.94
C ASP A 129 7.89 -4.93 1.71
N ARG A 130 6.93 -5.58 2.40
CA ARG A 130 6.63 -7.00 2.21
C ARG A 130 5.78 -7.24 0.95
N LEU A 131 5.88 -8.43 0.41
CA LEU A 131 4.94 -8.88 -0.62
C LEU A 131 3.60 -9.25 0.04
N VAL A 132 2.52 -8.58 -0.38
CA VAL A 132 1.15 -8.85 0.08
C VAL A 132 0.44 -9.77 -0.90
N ASP A 133 -0.49 -10.58 -0.40
CA ASP A 133 -1.45 -11.30 -1.24
C ASP A 133 -2.64 -10.39 -1.51
N VAL A 134 -2.67 -9.80 -2.71
CA VAL A 134 -3.66 -8.79 -3.11
C VAL A 134 -5.09 -9.29 -2.96
N ILE A 135 -5.35 -10.55 -3.36
CA ILE A 135 -6.70 -11.13 -3.33
C ILE A 135 -7.10 -11.51 -1.91
N ARG A 136 -6.22 -12.23 -1.20
CA ARG A 136 -6.52 -12.75 0.14
C ARG A 136 -6.64 -11.65 1.18
N GLU A 137 -5.79 -10.62 1.07
CA GLU A 137 -5.80 -9.48 1.98
C GLU A 137 -6.83 -8.42 1.55
N GLY A 138 -7.47 -8.58 0.38
CA GLY A 138 -8.58 -7.76 -0.10
C GLY A 138 -8.17 -6.35 -0.52
N PHE A 139 -6.96 -6.17 -1.06
CA PHE A 139 -6.55 -4.91 -1.66
C PHE A 139 -7.22 -4.70 -3.02
N ASP A 140 -7.63 -3.48 -3.30
CA ASP A 140 -8.18 -3.09 -4.61
C ASP A 140 -7.08 -2.88 -5.64
N CYS A 141 -5.99 -2.26 -5.23
CA CYS A 141 -4.76 -2.15 -6.02
C CYS A 141 -3.51 -2.03 -5.13
N VAL A 142 -2.37 -2.32 -5.72
CA VAL A 142 -1.08 -2.36 -5.01
C VAL A 142 0.00 -1.76 -5.91
N VAL A 143 0.86 -0.89 -5.37
CA VAL A 143 2.08 -0.45 -6.04
C VAL A 143 3.22 -1.38 -5.67
N ARG A 144 4.00 -1.79 -6.66
CA ARG A 144 5.21 -2.59 -6.44
C ARG A 144 6.40 -2.00 -7.18
N VAL A 145 7.54 -2.05 -6.52
CA VAL A 145 8.86 -1.67 -7.06
C VAL A 145 9.69 -2.93 -7.16
N GLY A 146 10.33 -3.13 -8.32
CA GLY A 146 11.12 -4.32 -8.65
C GLY A 146 10.40 -5.28 -9.59
N THR A 147 11.09 -6.37 -9.93
CA THR A 147 10.59 -7.38 -10.86
C THR A 147 9.44 -8.17 -10.25
N LEU A 148 8.35 -8.28 -10.99
CA LEU A 148 7.17 -9.04 -10.59
C LEU A 148 7.33 -10.52 -10.93
N LYS A 149 6.79 -11.37 -10.05
CA LYS A 149 6.56 -12.78 -10.37
C LYS A 149 5.18 -12.94 -11.00
N ASP A 150 5.04 -13.93 -11.87
CA ASP A 150 3.74 -14.28 -12.44
C ASP A 150 2.74 -14.66 -11.32
N SER A 151 1.59 -14.00 -11.29
CA SER A 151 0.63 -14.11 -10.20
C SER A 151 -0.83 -14.13 -10.66
N GLY A 152 -1.09 -14.15 -11.99
CA GLY A 152 -2.45 -14.05 -12.52
C GLY A 152 -3.15 -12.71 -12.25
N LEU A 153 -2.43 -11.71 -11.73
CA LEU A 153 -2.91 -10.34 -11.53
C LEU A 153 -2.60 -9.49 -12.76
N ILE A 154 -3.34 -8.40 -12.94
CA ILE A 154 -3.00 -7.41 -13.97
C ILE A 154 -1.91 -6.50 -13.42
N ALA A 155 -0.84 -6.35 -14.20
CA ALA A 155 0.24 -5.42 -13.91
C ALA A 155 0.27 -4.31 -14.96
N ARG A 156 0.10 -3.07 -14.52
CA ARG A 156 0.22 -1.86 -15.34
C ARG A 156 1.56 -1.19 -15.02
N PRO A 157 2.49 -1.07 -15.95
CA PRO A 157 3.75 -0.38 -15.71
C PRO A 157 3.49 1.13 -15.47
N LEU A 158 4.17 1.68 -14.47
CA LEU A 158 4.13 3.12 -14.14
C LEU A 158 5.43 3.84 -14.55
N GLY A 159 6.54 3.13 -14.72
CA GLY A 159 7.85 3.65 -15.08
C GLY A 159 8.98 2.88 -14.41
N LYS A 160 10.15 3.50 -14.29
CA LYS A 160 11.32 2.92 -13.63
C LYS A 160 11.90 3.93 -12.63
N LEU A 161 12.59 3.46 -11.61
CA LEU A 161 13.31 4.27 -10.62
C LEU A 161 14.81 4.07 -10.84
N SER A 162 15.53 5.15 -11.13
CA SER A 162 17.00 5.13 -11.16
C SER A 162 17.53 4.79 -9.77
N VAL A 163 18.39 3.78 -9.70
CA VAL A 163 19.07 3.35 -8.47
C VAL A 163 20.45 3.99 -8.42
N ILE A 164 20.81 4.51 -7.25
CA ILE A 164 22.12 5.10 -7.00
C ILE A 164 22.79 4.45 -5.79
N ASN A 165 24.09 4.58 -5.72
CA ASN A 165 24.91 4.13 -4.60
C ASN A 165 25.16 5.30 -3.68
N CYS A 166 24.95 5.13 -2.38
CA CYS A 166 25.12 6.20 -1.40
C CYS A 166 25.90 5.72 -0.16
N ALA A 167 26.61 6.66 0.44
CA ALA A 167 27.18 6.52 1.78
C ALA A 167 27.05 7.83 2.55
N SER A 168 27.12 7.78 3.89
CA SER A 168 27.16 8.99 4.70
C SER A 168 28.57 9.61 4.71
N PRO A 169 28.68 10.94 4.90
CA PRO A 169 29.98 11.61 5.04
C PRO A 169 30.85 11.00 6.13
N ASP A 170 30.25 10.63 7.26
CA ASP A 170 30.96 10.02 8.39
C ASP A 170 31.55 8.66 8.05
N TYR A 171 30.84 7.86 7.25
CA TYR A 171 31.39 6.60 6.74
C TYR A 171 32.58 6.85 5.81
N LEU A 172 32.42 7.77 4.86
CA LEU A 172 33.47 8.09 3.87
C LEU A 172 34.71 8.72 4.52
N ALA A 173 34.53 9.50 5.58
CA ALA A 173 35.66 10.04 6.34
C ALA A 173 36.50 8.96 7.04
N ARG A 174 35.90 7.84 7.45
CA ARG A 174 36.59 6.73 8.12
C ARG A 174 37.20 5.71 7.18
N PHE A 175 36.52 5.44 6.05
CA PHE A 175 36.88 4.32 5.17
C PHE A 175 37.33 4.75 3.77
N GLY A 176 37.31 6.05 3.47
CA GLY A 176 37.66 6.58 2.15
C GLY A 176 36.50 6.52 1.14
N TYR A 177 36.78 7.03 -0.05
CA TYR A 177 35.86 7.03 -1.18
C TYR A 177 36.20 5.87 -2.11
N PRO A 178 35.26 4.92 -2.37
CA PRO A 178 35.51 3.93 -3.41
C PRO A 178 35.41 4.58 -4.80
N GLU A 179 36.36 4.33 -5.66
CA GLU A 179 36.43 4.85 -7.04
C GLU A 179 36.15 3.75 -8.07
N THR A 180 36.43 2.50 -7.71
CA THR A 180 36.28 1.32 -8.56
C THR A 180 35.47 0.23 -7.85
N LEU A 181 35.04 -0.80 -8.60
CA LEU A 181 34.36 -1.98 -8.02
C LEU A 181 35.30 -2.81 -7.12
N ASP A 182 36.60 -2.79 -7.38
CA ASP A 182 37.59 -3.53 -6.59
C ASP A 182 37.72 -2.93 -5.19
N ASP A 183 37.56 -1.62 -5.03
CA ASP A 183 37.62 -0.94 -3.73
C ASP A 183 36.52 -1.42 -2.78
N LEU A 184 35.40 -1.95 -3.31
CA LEU A 184 34.31 -2.51 -2.52
C LEU A 184 34.75 -3.68 -1.63
N GLY A 185 35.88 -4.32 -1.93
CA GLY A 185 36.48 -5.35 -1.09
C GLY A 185 36.86 -4.86 0.32
N SER A 186 37.19 -3.55 0.46
CA SER A 186 37.52 -2.89 1.73
C SER A 186 36.34 -2.13 2.37
N HIS A 187 35.19 -2.11 1.71
CA HIS A 187 34.00 -1.40 2.17
C HIS A 187 32.91 -2.35 2.66
N ALA A 188 32.14 -1.89 3.65
CA ALA A 188 30.93 -2.56 4.09
C ALA A 188 29.73 -2.14 3.23
N VAL A 189 29.00 -3.11 2.70
CA VAL A 189 27.72 -2.89 2.03
C VAL A 189 26.61 -3.35 2.96
N ILE A 190 25.64 -2.50 3.21
CA ILE A 190 24.42 -2.88 3.90
C ILE A 190 23.54 -3.62 2.91
N HIS A 191 23.03 -4.78 3.30
CA HIS A 191 22.21 -5.59 2.41
C HIS A 191 20.72 -5.37 2.66
N TYR A 192 19.96 -5.29 1.58
CA TYR A 192 18.51 -5.32 1.62
C TYR A 192 18.01 -6.71 1.17
N ALA A 193 17.12 -7.31 1.94
CA ALA A 193 16.46 -8.56 1.59
C ALA A 193 14.98 -8.48 1.98
N ALA A 194 14.06 -8.56 1.01
CA ALA A 194 12.62 -8.53 1.27
C ALA A 194 12.17 -9.64 2.27
N MET A 195 12.91 -10.75 2.32
CA MET A 195 12.72 -11.84 3.28
C MET A 195 14.07 -12.14 3.95
N LEU A 196 14.12 -11.99 5.28
CA LEU A 196 15.30 -12.34 6.05
C LEU A 196 15.59 -13.84 5.99
N GLY A 197 16.87 -14.20 6.09
CA GLY A 197 17.33 -15.60 5.94
C GLY A 197 17.73 -15.96 4.50
N THR A 198 17.46 -15.14 3.51
CA THR A 198 18.04 -15.29 2.16
C THR A 198 19.46 -14.75 2.15
N ARG A 199 20.36 -15.44 1.43
CA ARG A 199 21.75 -14.98 1.28
C ARG A 199 21.79 -13.75 0.39
N PRO A 200 22.39 -12.61 0.84
CA PRO A 200 22.54 -11.42 -0.01
C PRO A 200 23.41 -11.74 -1.24
N GLN A 201 23.05 -11.18 -2.38
CA GLN A 201 23.80 -11.37 -3.63
C GLN A 201 25.05 -10.48 -3.69
N GLY A 202 25.09 -9.40 -2.93
CA GLY A 202 26.17 -8.42 -2.90
C GLY A 202 25.79 -7.08 -3.51
N PHE A 203 26.77 -6.38 -4.06
CA PHE A 203 26.58 -5.10 -4.74
C PHE A 203 26.18 -5.33 -6.20
N GLU A 204 25.08 -4.73 -6.63
CA GLU A 204 24.54 -4.85 -7.98
C GLU A 204 25.17 -3.82 -8.91
N PHE A 205 25.56 -4.25 -10.09
CA PHE A 205 26.06 -3.40 -11.16
C PHE A 205 25.44 -3.78 -12.50
N TYR A 206 24.88 -2.79 -13.19
CA TYR A 206 24.32 -2.95 -14.54
C TYR A 206 25.22 -2.29 -15.57
N ASN A 207 25.73 -3.07 -16.53
CA ASN A 207 26.65 -2.60 -17.56
C ASN A 207 25.96 -2.11 -18.85
N GLY A 208 24.63 -1.93 -18.82
CA GLY A 208 23.81 -1.56 -19.98
C GLY A 208 23.19 -2.74 -20.71
N SER A 209 23.65 -3.97 -20.48
CA SER A 209 23.12 -5.21 -21.09
C SER A 209 22.85 -6.31 -20.09
N THR A 210 23.68 -6.45 -19.07
CA THR A 210 23.59 -7.52 -18.06
C THR A 210 23.78 -6.97 -16.65
N THR A 211 23.05 -7.54 -15.71
CA THR A 211 23.23 -7.27 -14.29
C THR A 211 24.29 -8.23 -13.72
N GLN A 212 25.26 -7.67 -13.04
CA GLN A 212 26.35 -8.39 -12.36
C GLN A 212 26.26 -8.16 -10.84
N TRP A 213 26.74 -9.09 -10.07
CA TRP A 213 26.76 -9.05 -8.61
C TRP A 213 28.16 -9.21 -8.07
N ILE A 214 28.62 -8.19 -7.38
CA ILE A 214 29.95 -8.19 -6.75
C ILE A 214 29.78 -8.64 -5.30
N LYS A 215 30.46 -9.71 -4.92
CA LYS A 215 30.47 -10.15 -3.51
C LYS A 215 31.14 -9.09 -2.66
N THR A 216 30.47 -8.63 -1.65
CA THR A 216 30.93 -7.60 -0.72
C THR A 216 30.80 -8.09 0.70
N GLY A 217 31.65 -7.55 1.58
CA GLY A 217 31.47 -7.66 3.02
C GLY A 217 30.25 -6.84 3.49
N GLY A 218 29.69 -7.22 4.61
CA GLY A 218 28.62 -6.49 5.26
C GLY A 218 28.17 -7.22 6.52
N VAL A 219 27.87 -6.46 7.56
CA VAL A 219 27.46 -7.01 8.87
C VAL A 219 25.97 -6.84 9.14
N LEU A 220 25.24 -6.17 8.24
CA LEU A 220 23.85 -5.83 8.42
C LEU A 220 23.03 -6.18 7.18
N THR A 221 21.96 -6.94 7.39
CA THR A 221 20.92 -7.18 6.40
C THR A 221 19.58 -6.74 6.99
N VAL A 222 18.82 -5.95 6.24
CA VAL A 222 17.52 -5.41 6.65
C VAL A 222 16.45 -5.73 5.62
N ASN A 223 15.18 -5.68 6.03
CA ASN A 223 14.01 -5.92 5.19
C ASN A 223 13.06 -4.71 5.11
N SER A 224 13.51 -3.56 5.59
CA SER A 224 12.77 -2.30 5.51
C SER A 224 13.66 -1.24 4.87
N THR A 225 13.11 -0.53 3.89
CA THR A 225 13.80 0.57 3.19
C THR A 225 14.13 1.73 4.13
N GLU A 226 13.31 1.96 5.16
CA GLU A 226 13.56 2.98 6.20
C GLU A 226 14.79 2.62 7.05
N THR A 227 14.85 1.38 7.55
CA THR A 227 15.99 0.88 8.32
C THR A 227 17.27 0.84 7.46
N TYR A 228 17.13 0.54 6.16
CA TYR A 228 18.22 0.55 5.20
C TYR A 228 18.87 1.93 5.07
N GLN A 229 18.04 2.97 4.89
CA GLN A 229 18.51 4.35 4.84
C GLN A 229 19.08 4.83 6.18
N ALA A 230 18.42 4.51 7.29
CA ALA A 230 18.87 4.89 8.63
C ALA A 230 20.25 4.29 8.95
N ALA A 231 20.48 3.03 8.58
CA ALA A 231 21.77 2.37 8.77
C ALA A 231 22.89 3.05 7.97
N CYS A 232 22.62 3.48 6.74
CA CYS A 232 23.58 4.23 5.93
C CYS A 232 23.87 5.60 6.55
N LEU A 233 22.86 6.33 7.00
CA LEU A 233 22.99 7.61 7.68
C LEU A 233 23.80 7.49 8.99
N ALA A 234 23.67 6.36 9.68
CA ALA A 234 24.45 6.05 10.88
C ALA A 234 25.91 5.63 10.59
N GLY A 235 26.33 5.62 9.32
CA GLY A 235 27.71 5.30 8.93
C GLY A 235 28.06 3.82 8.98
N LEU A 236 27.08 2.92 8.81
CA LEU A 236 27.30 1.47 8.85
C LEU A 236 27.77 0.89 7.50
N GLY A 237 27.63 1.63 6.40
CA GLY A 237 28.06 1.15 5.09
C GLY A 237 27.40 1.85 3.92
N ILE A 238 27.63 1.28 2.74
CA ILE A 238 27.13 1.70 1.45
C ILE A 238 25.75 1.08 1.21
N ILE A 239 24.83 1.82 0.58
CA ILE A 239 23.52 1.34 0.14
C ILE A 239 23.30 1.59 -1.35
N GLN A 240 22.45 0.76 -1.97
CA GLN A 240 21.92 0.95 -3.31
C GLN A 240 20.42 1.22 -3.21
N VAL A 241 19.96 2.40 -3.62
CA VAL A 241 18.61 2.87 -3.31
C VAL A 241 18.04 3.72 -4.44
N PRO A 242 16.73 3.70 -4.69
CA PRO A 242 16.11 4.63 -5.61
C PRO A 242 16.45 6.08 -5.27
N ARG A 243 16.98 6.82 -6.25
CA ARG A 243 17.43 8.22 -6.08
C ARG A 243 16.37 9.11 -5.45
N VAL A 244 15.14 8.92 -5.88
CA VAL A 244 13.98 9.68 -5.40
C VAL A 244 13.73 9.50 -3.90
N GLY A 245 14.01 8.31 -3.35
CA GLY A 245 13.82 7.98 -1.93
C GLY A 245 14.81 8.71 -1.00
N VAL A 246 15.96 9.12 -1.51
CA VAL A 246 17.03 9.79 -0.72
C VAL A 246 17.30 11.24 -1.17
N ARG A 247 16.43 11.80 -2.01
CA ARG A 247 16.60 13.15 -2.59
C ARG A 247 16.88 14.22 -1.53
N ASP A 248 16.16 14.23 -0.43
CA ASP A 248 16.30 15.23 0.62
C ASP A 248 17.60 15.02 1.42
N SER A 249 18.01 13.77 1.65
CA SER A 249 19.30 13.44 2.29
C SER A 249 20.48 13.84 1.42
N LEU A 250 20.38 13.69 0.10
CA LEU A 250 21.39 14.18 -0.85
C LEU A 250 21.48 15.71 -0.86
N ARG A 251 20.32 16.40 -0.93
CA ARG A 251 20.25 17.87 -0.89
C ARG A 251 20.84 18.43 0.41
N ALA A 252 20.53 17.77 1.53
CA ALA A 252 21.04 18.13 2.85
C ALA A 252 22.49 17.66 3.09
N LYS A 253 23.14 17.04 2.10
CA LYS A 253 24.50 16.47 2.19
C LYS A 253 24.68 15.45 3.33
N LYS A 254 23.58 14.84 3.79
CA LYS A 254 23.59 13.74 4.76
C LYS A 254 23.96 12.40 4.13
N LEU A 255 23.75 12.28 2.83
CA LEU A 255 24.22 11.20 1.97
C LEU A 255 24.98 11.78 0.79
N ILE A 256 25.98 11.05 0.32
CA ILE A 256 26.82 11.39 -0.84
C ILE A 256 26.65 10.24 -1.84
N GLU A 257 26.38 10.57 -3.10
CA GLU A 257 26.40 9.60 -4.18
C GLU A 257 27.85 9.20 -4.48
N ILE A 258 28.08 7.90 -4.58
CA ILE A 258 29.38 7.31 -4.86
C ILE A 258 29.26 6.35 -6.06
N LEU A 259 30.36 6.04 -6.72
CA LEU A 259 30.41 5.12 -7.86
C LEU A 259 29.29 5.40 -8.88
N PRO A 260 29.10 6.63 -9.38
CA PRO A 260 27.99 6.98 -10.26
C PRO A 260 28.03 6.25 -11.62
N GLN A 261 29.19 5.73 -12.00
CA GLN A 261 29.41 4.92 -13.22
C GLN A 261 28.99 3.45 -13.01
N TYR A 262 28.81 2.98 -11.78
CA TYR A 262 28.51 1.59 -11.43
C TYR A 262 27.14 1.49 -10.71
N ARG A 263 26.07 1.86 -11.38
CA ARG A 263 24.73 1.83 -10.82
C ARG A 263 24.05 0.47 -11.04
N ALA A 264 23.14 0.13 -10.17
CA ALA A 264 22.23 -1.00 -10.36
C ALA A 264 21.25 -0.75 -11.51
N GLU A 265 20.61 -1.81 -11.98
CA GLU A 265 19.55 -1.70 -12.98
C GLU A 265 18.37 -0.86 -12.44
N PRO A 266 17.79 0.04 -13.26
CA PRO A 266 16.62 0.80 -12.85
C PRO A 266 15.45 -0.12 -12.48
N MET A 267 14.87 0.09 -11.30
CA MET A 267 13.80 -0.75 -10.77
C MET A 267 12.46 -0.41 -11.42
N PRO A 268 11.75 -1.37 -12.05
CA PRO A 268 10.42 -1.13 -12.58
C PRO A 268 9.43 -0.83 -11.44
N VAL A 269 8.49 0.07 -11.71
CA VAL A 269 7.35 0.37 -10.85
C VAL A 269 6.08 -0.06 -11.57
N SER A 270 5.26 -0.83 -10.88
CA SER A 270 4.01 -1.35 -11.44
C SER A 270 2.85 -1.16 -10.49
N LEU A 271 1.70 -0.87 -11.05
CA LEU A 271 0.42 -0.91 -10.37
C LEU A 271 -0.21 -2.28 -10.64
N ILE A 272 -0.55 -3.00 -9.58
CA ILE A 272 -1.05 -4.37 -9.64
C ILE A 272 -2.47 -4.40 -9.07
N TYR A 273 -3.37 -5.10 -9.75
CA TYR A 273 -4.75 -5.25 -9.31
C TYR A 273 -5.36 -6.57 -9.79
N PRO A 274 -6.39 -7.09 -9.11
CA PRO A 274 -7.08 -8.32 -9.52
C PRO A 274 -7.71 -8.18 -10.90
N HIS A 275 -7.70 -9.26 -11.68
CA HIS A 275 -8.44 -9.33 -12.93
C HIS A 275 -9.95 -9.35 -12.62
N ARG A 276 -10.57 -8.18 -12.58
CA ARG A 276 -12.03 -8.01 -12.48
C ARG A 276 -12.53 -7.43 -13.78
N ARG A 277 -13.66 -7.96 -14.30
CA ARG A 277 -14.29 -7.43 -15.52
C ARG A 277 -14.69 -5.95 -15.36
N ASN A 278 -15.09 -5.57 -14.15
CA ASN A 278 -15.45 -4.19 -13.83
C ASN A 278 -14.76 -3.80 -12.50
N LEU A 279 -13.76 -2.94 -12.58
CA LEU A 279 -13.23 -2.24 -11.42
C LEU A 279 -14.23 -1.16 -10.99
N SER A 280 -14.38 -0.96 -9.69
CA SER A 280 -15.22 0.13 -9.19
C SER A 280 -14.64 1.50 -9.63
N ARG A 281 -15.53 2.48 -9.81
CA ARG A 281 -15.15 3.83 -10.28
C ARG A 281 -14.13 4.49 -9.35
N ARG A 282 -14.28 4.31 -8.03
CA ARG A 282 -13.32 4.83 -7.04
C ARG A 282 -11.92 4.24 -7.20
N VAL A 283 -11.81 2.93 -7.50
CA VAL A 283 -10.53 2.27 -7.77
C VAL A 283 -9.90 2.82 -9.04
N HIS A 284 -10.71 2.96 -10.11
CA HIS A 284 -10.25 3.48 -11.40
C HIS A 284 -9.70 4.91 -11.27
N LEU A 285 -10.44 5.80 -10.61
CA LEU A 285 -10.03 7.19 -10.36
C LEU A 285 -8.74 7.28 -9.55
N PHE A 286 -8.62 6.47 -8.50
CA PHE A 286 -7.39 6.45 -7.71
C PHE A 286 -6.19 5.96 -8.54
N MET A 287 -6.38 4.93 -9.35
CA MET A 287 -5.34 4.40 -10.23
C MET A 287 -4.91 5.41 -11.30
N GLU A 288 -5.83 6.19 -11.85
CA GLU A 288 -5.55 7.27 -12.80
C GLU A 288 -4.79 8.39 -12.11
N TRP A 289 -5.30 8.87 -10.97
CA TRP A 289 -4.62 9.89 -10.15
C TRP A 289 -3.20 9.46 -9.77
N LEU A 290 -3.02 8.22 -9.33
CA LEU A 290 -1.71 7.69 -8.97
C LEU A 290 -0.77 7.59 -10.18
N THR A 291 -1.29 7.21 -11.35
CA THR A 291 -0.53 7.17 -12.60
C THR A 291 -0.01 8.55 -13.01
N GLU A 292 -0.86 9.59 -12.91
CA GLU A 292 -0.41 10.96 -13.17
C GLU A 292 0.64 11.42 -12.14
N LEU A 293 0.42 11.08 -10.88
CA LEU A 293 1.32 11.43 -9.81
C LEU A 293 2.71 10.80 -9.98
N THR A 294 2.76 9.57 -10.46
CA THR A 294 4.02 8.84 -10.66
C THR A 294 4.85 9.38 -11.82
N LYS A 295 4.27 10.03 -12.83
CA LYS A 295 5.02 10.61 -13.97
C LYS A 295 6.14 11.56 -13.56
N ALA A 296 5.97 12.29 -12.46
CA ALA A 296 6.99 13.20 -11.92
C ALA A 296 7.97 12.52 -10.94
N TYR A 297 7.74 11.24 -10.63
CA TYR A 297 8.47 10.49 -9.62
C TYR A 297 9.36 9.40 -10.22
N VAL A 298 8.96 8.84 -11.35
CA VAL A 298 9.68 7.82 -12.14
C VAL A 298 10.42 8.47 -13.30
N ASP A 299 11.45 7.76 -13.82
CA ASP A 299 12.18 8.15 -15.03
C ASP A 299 11.47 7.63 -16.27
#